data_9380c0dad029538ac865533b0a4dc4f8
#
_entry.id   9380c0dad029538ac865533b0a4dc4f8
#
_cell.length_a   1.000
_cell.length_b   1.000
_cell.length_c   1.000
_cell.angle_alpha   90.00
_cell.angle_beta   90.00
_cell.angle_gamma   90.00
#
_symmetry.space_group_name_H-M   'P 1'
#
loop_
_entity.id
_entity.type
_entity.pdbx_description
1 polymer ?
#
loop_
_entity_poly.entity_id
_entity_poly.type
_entity_poly.pdbx_seq_one_letter_code
_entity_poly.pdbx_strand_id
1 'polypeptide(L)'
;FGAGLSKPVDGLARAALEAAGARGLPIIAVDVPSGVSGDTGEVLGYAPQAALTVSFFRAKPGHLLLPGRDLCGTVEIAPIGIPESVMDDIAPACWRNGPALWLDSLPVPRGDTHKYHRGHALILGGPMTGAGRLAAQAARRIGAGLVSLAVPPGTADIYAADHSGAIVQECPDREALADILRDPRRNALLAGPGAGQGAEVRPAVSAVLETGRATVLDADAISAFAGEAAALAALIKGPCVLTPHDGEFARLFPDLMGDRLNRARQAARMLGAVLVLKGSDTVIAAPDGRAVINDNAPADMATAGAGDVLAGLVLGLL
;
A
#
# COMPACT_ATOMS: atom_id res chain seq x y z
N PHE A 1 18.36 -26.66 0.23
CA PHE A 1 17.20 -26.61 -0.70
C PHE A 1 17.05 -25.17 -1.17
N GLY A 2 16.86 -24.98 -2.47
CA GLY A 2 16.71 -23.65 -3.09
C GLY A 2 15.26 -23.21 -3.24
N ALA A 3 15.03 -22.11 -4.01
CA ALA A 3 13.73 -21.46 -4.18
C ALA A 3 12.60 -22.36 -4.73
N GLY A 4 12.94 -23.46 -5.40
CA GLY A 4 11.98 -24.45 -5.90
C GLY A 4 11.44 -25.43 -4.86
N LEU A 5 11.73 -25.23 -3.57
CA LEU A 5 11.22 -26.11 -2.51
C LEU A 5 9.69 -25.99 -2.43
N SER A 6 9.00 -27.12 -2.52
CA SER A 6 7.52 -27.20 -2.47
C SER A 6 7.00 -28.07 -1.32
N LYS A 7 7.90 -28.69 -0.56
CA LYS A 7 7.54 -29.56 0.57
C LYS A 7 8.17 -29.04 1.86
N PRO A 8 7.53 -29.27 3.01
CA PRO A 8 8.13 -28.92 4.30
C PRO A 8 9.50 -29.57 4.52
N VAL A 9 10.41 -28.79 5.11
CA VAL A 9 11.70 -29.33 5.60
C VAL A 9 11.42 -30.11 6.85
N ASP A 10 11.70 -31.43 6.81
CA ASP A 10 11.47 -32.38 7.91
C ASP A 10 12.62 -33.36 8.08
N GLY A 11 12.43 -34.33 8.97
CA GLY A 11 13.35 -35.46 9.22
C GLY A 11 14.77 -35.02 9.49
N LEU A 12 15.74 -35.74 8.87
CA LEU A 12 17.17 -35.50 9.07
C LEU A 12 17.64 -34.11 8.66
N ALA A 13 17.04 -33.56 7.56
CA ALA A 13 17.40 -32.24 7.08
C ALA A 13 17.04 -31.17 8.12
N ARG A 14 15.84 -31.24 8.69
CA ARG A 14 15.40 -30.37 9.77
C ARG A 14 16.28 -30.49 10.98
N ALA A 15 16.54 -31.71 11.45
CA ALA A 15 17.40 -31.98 12.63
C ALA A 15 18.81 -31.39 12.45
N ALA A 16 19.39 -31.49 11.25
CA ALA A 16 20.72 -30.96 10.96
C ALA A 16 20.72 -29.41 11.02
N LEU A 17 19.70 -28.76 10.45
CA LEU A 17 19.58 -27.29 10.47
C LEU A 17 19.31 -26.76 11.89
N GLU A 18 18.44 -27.44 12.66
CA GLU A 18 18.21 -27.12 14.08
C GLU A 18 19.48 -27.26 14.93
N ALA A 19 20.25 -28.34 14.71
CA ALA A 19 21.53 -28.55 15.42
C ALA A 19 22.56 -27.46 15.04
N ALA A 20 22.63 -27.04 13.81
CA ALA A 20 23.50 -25.94 13.39
C ALA A 20 23.11 -24.61 14.07
N GLY A 21 21.80 -24.28 14.07
CA GLY A 21 21.28 -23.10 14.76
C GLY A 21 21.52 -23.12 16.26
N ALA A 22 21.27 -24.27 16.93
CA ALA A 22 21.48 -24.41 18.36
C ALA A 22 22.98 -24.26 18.79
N ARG A 23 23.90 -24.50 17.86
CA ARG A 23 25.35 -24.29 18.06
C ARG A 23 25.80 -22.88 17.71
N GLY A 24 24.91 -22.02 17.27
CA GLY A 24 25.25 -20.67 16.82
C GLY A 24 26.15 -20.61 15.57
N LEU A 25 26.11 -21.66 14.73
CA LEU A 25 26.92 -21.68 13.52
C LEU A 25 26.37 -20.67 12.48
N PRO A 26 27.25 -19.87 11.86
CA PRO A 26 26.81 -18.98 10.78
C PRO A 26 26.34 -19.81 9.58
N ILE A 27 25.12 -19.60 9.15
CA ILE A 27 24.53 -20.28 8.00
C ILE A 27 24.66 -19.39 6.79
N ILE A 28 25.27 -19.91 5.73
CA ILE A 28 25.31 -19.29 4.40
C ILE A 28 24.32 -20.04 3.52
N ALA A 29 23.28 -19.36 3.08
CA ALA A 29 22.26 -19.94 2.22
C ALA A 29 22.63 -19.72 0.73
N VAL A 30 22.37 -20.76 -0.05
CA VAL A 30 22.47 -20.71 -1.52
C VAL A 30 21.06 -20.58 -2.08
N ASP A 31 20.82 -19.51 -2.79
CA ASP A 31 19.55 -19.09 -3.39
C ASP A 31 18.53 -18.56 -2.36
N VAL A 32 18.02 -19.37 -1.46
CA VAL A 32 17.20 -19.02 -0.28
C VAL A 32 17.57 -19.90 0.91
N PRO A 33 17.35 -19.49 2.17
CA PRO A 33 17.48 -20.39 3.30
C PRO A 33 16.58 -21.62 3.13
N SER A 34 17.12 -22.80 3.38
CA SER A 34 16.34 -24.05 3.27
C SER A 34 15.08 -23.96 4.12
N GLY A 35 13.93 -24.17 3.51
CA GLY A 35 12.62 -24.03 4.15
C GLY A 35 11.90 -22.70 3.86
N VAL A 36 12.57 -21.71 3.30
CA VAL A 36 11.91 -20.48 2.83
C VAL A 36 11.42 -20.69 1.39
N SER A 37 10.15 -20.40 1.15
CA SER A 37 9.60 -20.34 -0.21
C SER A 37 10.16 -19.14 -0.97
N GLY A 38 10.75 -19.37 -2.14
CA GLY A 38 11.26 -18.29 -3.00
C GLY A 38 10.17 -17.36 -3.53
N ASP A 39 8.94 -17.86 -3.69
CA ASP A 39 7.82 -17.11 -4.26
C ASP A 39 7.04 -16.31 -3.21
N THR A 40 6.94 -16.83 -1.98
CA THR A 40 6.03 -16.28 -0.97
C THR A 40 6.72 -15.75 0.29
N GLY A 41 7.97 -16.15 0.54
CA GLY A 41 8.68 -15.88 1.78
C GLY A 41 8.19 -16.68 2.98
N GLU A 42 7.20 -17.55 2.81
CA GLU A 42 6.67 -18.39 3.87
C GLU A 42 7.64 -19.50 4.27
N VAL A 43 7.56 -19.93 5.53
CA VAL A 43 8.36 -21.03 6.03
C VAL A 43 7.63 -22.34 5.81
N LEU A 44 8.26 -23.24 5.07
CA LEU A 44 7.79 -24.58 4.80
C LEU A 44 8.44 -25.57 5.83
N GLY A 45 7.74 -25.79 6.93
CA GLY A 45 8.17 -26.64 8.01
C GLY A 45 9.15 -25.96 8.97
N TYR A 46 10.42 -25.84 8.59
CA TYR A 46 11.47 -25.17 9.35
C TYR A 46 12.44 -24.44 8.43
N ALA A 47 12.87 -23.26 8.83
CA ALA A 47 13.92 -22.51 8.15
C ALA A 47 14.87 -21.88 9.17
N PRO A 48 16.19 -22.02 9.00
CA PRO A 48 17.15 -21.39 9.88
C PRO A 48 17.34 -19.92 9.52
N GLN A 49 17.80 -19.12 10.48
CA GLN A 49 18.31 -17.79 10.23
C GLN A 49 19.64 -17.87 9.48
N ALA A 50 19.73 -17.34 8.27
CA ALA A 50 20.98 -17.20 7.55
C ALA A 50 21.72 -15.91 7.97
N ALA A 51 23.04 -15.94 7.97
CA ALA A 51 23.87 -14.76 8.08
C ALA A 51 24.03 -14.06 6.72
N LEU A 52 24.09 -14.87 5.66
CA LEU A 52 24.22 -14.44 4.27
C LEU A 52 23.41 -15.37 3.37
N THR A 53 22.72 -14.80 2.41
CA THR A 53 22.09 -15.53 1.29
C THR A 53 22.69 -15.05 -0.02
N VAL A 54 23.28 -15.98 -0.78
CA VAL A 54 23.77 -15.70 -2.15
C VAL A 54 22.76 -16.25 -3.14
N SER A 55 22.01 -15.38 -3.78
CA SER A 55 21.04 -15.74 -4.79
C SER A 55 21.54 -15.40 -6.19
N PHE A 56 20.85 -15.84 -7.22
CA PHE A 56 21.34 -15.81 -8.59
C PHE A 56 20.45 -14.97 -9.49
N PHE A 57 21.06 -14.18 -10.37
CA PHE A 57 20.46 -13.37 -11.41
C PHE A 57 19.50 -12.29 -10.90
N ARG A 58 18.44 -12.66 -10.17
CA ARG A 58 17.41 -11.74 -9.61
C ARG A 58 17.00 -12.15 -8.21
N ALA A 59 16.64 -11.16 -7.41
CA ALA A 59 15.95 -11.41 -6.15
C ALA A 59 14.60 -12.08 -6.41
N LYS A 60 14.21 -12.98 -5.52
CA LYS A 60 12.89 -13.63 -5.52
C LYS A 60 11.97 -12.88 -4.55
N PRO A 61 10.64 -12.95 -4.71
CA PRO A 61 9.70 -12.35 -3.74
C PRO A 61 9.99 -12.75 -2.29
N GLY A 62 10.40 -14.01 -2.06
CA GLY A 62 10.74 -14.54 -0.74
C GLY A 62 11.93 -13.86 -0.04
N HIS A 63 12.78 -13.14 -0.76
CA HIS A 63 13.82 -12.29 -0.17
C HIS A 63 13.28 -10.95 0.35
N LEU A 64 12.07 -10.57 -0.06
CA LEU A 64 11.47 -9.26 0.22
C LEU A 64 10.26 -9.38 1.15
N LEU A 65 9.57 -10.53 1.13
CA LEU A 65 8.37 -10.81 1.92
C LEU A 65 8.74 -11.47 3.26
N LEU A 66 7.98 -11.17 4.30
CA LEU A 66 8.14 -11.78 5.61
C LEU A 66 7.47 -13.17 5.69
N PRO A 67 8.02 -14.09 6.50
CA PRO A 67 9.23 -13.98 7.32
C PRO A 67 10.55 -14.24 6.55
N GLY A 68 10.47 -14.62 5.27
CA GLY A 68 11.62 -14.98 4.45
C GLY A 68 12.70 -13.91 4.41
N ARG A 69 12.30 -12.64 4.26
CA ARG A 69 13.23 -11.50 4.27
C ARG A 69 14.13 -11.51 5.52
N ASP A 70 13.53 -11.67 6.69
CA ASP A 70 14.27 -11.63 7.94
C ASP A 70 15.18 -12.86 8.09
N LEU A 71 14.75 -14.01 7.55
CA LEU A 71 15.53 -15.26 7.60
C LEU A 71 16.69 -15.27 6.61
N CYS A 72 16.66 -14.46 5.56
CA CYS A 72 17.72 -14.43 4.54
C CYS A 72 19.01 -13.75 5.01
N GLY A 73 18.99 -12.96 6.08
CA GLY A 73 20.13 -12.14 6.47
C GLY A 73 20.53 -11.14 5.37
N THR A 74 21.82 -10.94 5.18
CA THR A 74 22.28 -10.12 4.03
C THR A 74 22.05 -10.90 2.73
N VAL A 75 21.38 -10.27 1.75
CA VAL A 75 21.14 -10.91 0.44
C VAL A 75 22.06 -10.33 -0.61
N GLU A 76 22.85 -11.18 -1.26
CA GLU A 76 23.69 -10.84 -2.39
C GLU A 76 23.21 -11.55 -3.65
N ILE A 77 23.12 -10.81 -4.77
CA ILE A 77 22.70 -11.34 -6.06
C ILE A 77 23.93 -11.51 -6.94
N ALA A 78 24.34 -12.76 -7.15
CA ALA A 78 25.47 -13.10 -8.00
C ALA A 78 25.04 -13.17 -9.48
N PRO A 79 25.72 -12.47 -10.39
CA PRO A 79 25.53 -12.68 -11.81
C PRO A 79 26.15 -14.02 -12.23
N ILE A 80 25.38 -14.90 -12.87
CA ILE A 80 25.83 -16.23 -13.32
C ILE A 80 25.90 -16.35 -14.84
N GLY A 81 26.07 -15.22 -15.54
CA GLY A 81 26.18 -15.21 -16.98
C GLY A 81 24.85 -15.25 -17.74
N ILE A 82 23.72 -15.15 -17.06
CA ILE A 82 22.40 -15.03 -17.69
C ILE A 82 22.28 -13.62 -18.29
N PRO A 83 22.06 -13.48 -19.60
CA PRO A 83 21.92 -12.17 -20.24
C PRO A 83 20.63 -11.46 -19.83
N GLU A 84 20.67 -10.13 -19.74
CA GLU A 84 19.51 -9.29 -19.38
C GLU A 84 18.31 -9.50 -20.32
N SER A 85 18.54 -9.80 -21.59
CA SER A 85 17.49 -10.06 -22.58
C SER A 85 16.52 -11.19 -22.21
N VAL A 86 16.93 -12.10 -21.32
CA VAL A 86 16.03 -13.14 -20.79
C VAL A 86 14.84 -12.54 -20.04
N MET A 87 14.98 -11.32 -19.50
CA MET A 87 13.89 -10.63 -18.83
C MET A 87 12.76 -10.23 -19.79
N ASP A 88 13.04 -10.02 -21.06
CA ASP A 88 12.04 -9.71 -22.08
C ASP A 88 11.14 -10.95 -22.33
N ASP A 89 11.73 -12.15 -22.32
CA ASP A 89 10.99 -13.42 -22.48
C ASP A 89 10.20 -13.78 -21.21
N ILE A 90 10.78 -13.56 -20.03
CA ILE A 90 10.13 -13.84 -18.73
C ILE A 90 8.99 -12.86 -18.46
N ALA A 91 9.12 -11.61 -18.90
CA ALA A 91 8.14 -10.53 -18.67
C ALA A 91 7.64 -10.48 -17.20
N PRO A 92 8.51 -10.22 -16.22
CA PRO A 92 8.14 -10.31 -14.82
C PRO A 92 7.02 -9.31 -14.48
N ALA A 93 6.11 -9.74 -13.63
CA ALA A 93 5.00 -8.92 -13.13
C ALA A 93 5.18 -8.49 -11.67
N CYS A 94 6.40 -8.65 -11.12
CA CYS A 94 6.73 -8.25 -9.75
C CYS A 94 8.09 -7.57 -9.69
N TRP A 95 8.17 -6.47 -8.98
CA TRP A 95 9.41 -5.69 -8.83
C TRP A 95 9.66 -5.36 -7.37
N ARG A 96 10.92 -5.14 -7.01
CA ARG A 96 11.32 -4.47 -5.78
C ARG A 96 11.09 -2.98 -5.94
N ASN A 97 10.48 -2.30 -4.95
CA ASN A 97 10.28 -0.87 -5.00
C ASN A 97 11.61 -0.11 -5.00
N GLY A 98 11.69 0.88 -5.87
CA GLY A 98 12.85 1.76 -5.96
C GLY A 98 12.63 2.90 -6.95
N PRO A 99 13.41 3.99 -6.83
CA PRO A 99 13.25 5.19 -7.66
C PRO A 99 13.27 4.91 -9.17
N ALA A 100 14.02 3.94 -9.62
CA ALA A 100 14.10 3.57 -11.04
C ALA A 100 12.75 3.15 -11.66
N LEU A 101 11.76 2.74 -10.83
CA LEU A 101 10.44 2.35 -11.31
C LEU A 101 9.51 3.54 -11.55
N TRP A 102 9.71 4.65 -10.88
CA TRP A 102 8.70 5.72 -10.82
C TRP A 102 9.26 7.14 -10.91
N LEU A 103 10.59 7.33 -10.83
CA LEU A 103 11.19 8.68 -10.78
C LEU A 103 10.84 9.51 -12.03
N ASP A 104 10.85 8.88 -13.20
CA ASP A 104 10.55 9.55 -14.47
C ASP A 104 9.05 9.90 -14.63
N SER A 105 8.19 9.31 -13.78
CA SER A 105 6.76 9.57 -13.73
C SER A 105 6.38 10.70 -12.77
N LEU A 106 7.31 11.18 -11.95
CA LEU A 106 7.01 12.27 -11.02
C LEU A 106 6.80 13.58 -11.78
N PRO A 107 5.74 14.33 -11.46
CA PRO A 107 5.49 15.62 -12.08
C PRO A 107 6.58 16.63 -11.70
N VAL A 108 7.29 17.14 -12.69
CA VAL A 108 8.29 18.21 -12.50
C VAL A 108 7.64 19.56 -12.78
N PRO A 109 7.49 20.44 -11.79
CA PRO A 109 6.94 21.77 -11.99
C PRO A 109 7.80 22.59 -12.97
N ARG A 110 7.14 23.30 -13.89
CA ARG A 110 7.79 24.23 -14.81
C ARG A 110 7.74 25.65 -14.26
N GLY A 111 8.51 26.56 -14.81
CA GLY A 111 8.56 27.94 -14.37
C GLY A 111 7.22 28.71 -14.48
N ASP A 112 6.32 28.27 -15.36
CA ASP A 112 4.97 28.79 -15.56
C ASP A 112 3.88 28.03 -14.80
N THR A 113 4.26 27.05 -13.98
CA THR A 113 3.31 26.24 -13.20
C THR A 113 2.63 27.09 -12.14
N HIS A 114 1.30 27.08 -12.12
CA HIS A 114 0.49 27.70 -11.07
C HIS A 114 -0.33 26.64 -10.29
N LYS A 115 -0.92 27.05 -9.16
CA LYS A 115 -1.59 26.13 -8.22
C LYS A 115 -2.66 25.22 -8.86
N TYR A 116 -3.37 25.67 -9.86
CA TYR A 116 -4.40 24.88 -10.54
C TYR A 116 -3.82 23.82 -11.48
N HIS A 117 -2.61 24.01 -12.01
CA HIS A 117 -1.90 22.97 -12.77
C HIS A 117 -1.44 21.80 -11.89
N ARG A 118 -1.31 22.04 -10.59
CA ARG A 118 -0.89 21.04 -9.61
C ARG A 118 -2.07 20.35 -8.91
N GLY A 119 -3.27 20.52 -9.43
CA GLY A 119 -4.47 19.87 -8.93
C GLY A 119 -5.05 20.47 -7.64
N HIS A 120 -6.22 20.00 -7.29
CA HIS A 120 -6.96 20.38 -6.10
C HIS A 120 -7.48 19.14 -5.37
N ALA A 121 -6.81 18.79 -4.30
CA ALA A 121 -7.17 17.68 -3.43
C ALA A 121 -8.36 18.06 -2.51
N LEU A 122 -9.35 17.19 -2.41
CA LEU A 122 -10.43 17.28 -1.43
C LEU A 122 -10.35 16.11 -0.46
N ILE A 123 -10.33 16.41 0.84
CA ILE A 123 -10.33 15.41 1.91
C ILE A 123 -11.66 15.48 2.64
N LEU A 124 -12.34 14.35 2.76
CA LEU A 124 -13.49 14.23 3.66
C LEU A 124 -12.95 14.04 5.08
N GLY A 125 -13.02 15.09 5.87
CA GLY A 125 -12.65 15.06 7.28
C GLY A 125 -13.74 14.40 8.12
N GLY A 126 -13.34 13.84 9.25
CA GLY A 126 -14.24 13.20 10.20
C GLY A 126 -14.16 13.79 11.61
N PRO A 127 -14.87 13.20 12.59
CA PRO A 127 -14.83 13.65 13.98
C PRO A 127 -13.45 13.44 14.63
N MET A 128 -12.64 12.49 14.15
CA MET A 128 -11.25 12.33 14.58
C MET A 128 -10.34 13.27 13.76
N THR A 129 -10.33 14.52 14.15
CA THR A 129 -9.75 15.63 13.37
C THR A 129 -8.26 15.48 13.04
N GLY A 130 -7.49 14.78 13.87
CA GLY A 130 -6.05 14.58 13.69
C GLY A 130 -5.70 13.89 12.36
N ALA A 131 -6.46 12.86 12.00
CA ALA A 131 -6.23 12.06 10.79
C ALA A 131 -6.34 12.90 9.49
N GLY A 132 -7.46 13.61 9.33
CA GLY A 132 -7.66 14.47 8.16
C GLY A 132 -6.66 15.62 8.09
N ARG A 133 -6.20 16.13 9.24
CA ARG A 133 -5.17 17.18 9.32
C ARG A 133 -3.81 16.66 8.85
N LEU A 134 -3.40 15.46 9.30
CA LEU A 134 -2.16 14.82 8.84
C LEU A 134 -2.20 14.57 7.32
N ALA A 135 -3.31 14.05 6.82
CA ALA A 135 -3.50 13.84 5.38
C ALA A 135 -3.41 15.13 4.57
N ALA A 136 -4.05 16.22 5.06
CA ALA A 136 -4.00 17.52 4.40
C ALA A 136 -2.57 18.10 4.36
N GLN A 137 -1.83 17.99 5.46
CA GLN A 137 -0.45 18.42 5.52
C GLN A 137 0.44 17.63 4.55
N ALA A 138 0.26 16.31 4.49
CA ALA A 138 1.02 15.42 3.60
C ALA A 138 0.73 15.74 2.12
N ALA A 139 -0.55 15.89 1.74
CA ALA A 139 -0.96 16.22 0.37
C ALA A 139 -0.34 17.55 -0.09
N ARG A 140 -0.34 18.57 0.77
CA ARG A 140 0.29 19.86 0.46
C ARG A 140 1.81 19.74 0.29
N ARG A 141 2.46 19.00 1.17
CA ARG A 141 3.94 18.85 1.16
C ARG A 141 4.44 18.07 -0.04
N ILE A 142 3.71 17.06 -0.50
CA ILE A 142 4.12 16.29 -1.68
C ILE A 142 3.87 17.04 -2.98
N GLY A 143 2.92 18.00 -3.00
CA GLY A 143 2.80 18.79 -4.20
C GLY A 143 1.41 19.24 -4.63
N ALA A 144 0.33 18.84 -3.96
CA ALA A 144 -1.00 19.34 -4.30
C ALA A 144 -1.04 20.89 -4.35
N GLY A 145 -1.57 21.44 -5.43
CA GLY A 145 -1.63 22.90 -5.64
C GLY A 145 -2.62 23.59 -4.71
N LEU A 146 -3.73 22.90 -4.42
CA LEU A 146 -4.77 23.30 -3.47
C LEU A 146 -5.20 22.07 -2.66
N VAL A 147 -5.52 22.28 -1.39
CA VAL A 147 -6.14 21.28 -0.52
C VAL A 147 -7.36 21.89 0.14
N SER A 148 -8.50 21.19 0.01
CA SER A 148 -9.73 21.50 0.74
C SER A 148 -10.09 20.34 1.68
N LEU A 149 -10.73 20.69 2.79
CA LEU A 149 -11.28 19.76 3.77
C LEU A 149 -12.80 20.02 3.85
N ALA A 150 -13.61 19.00 3.61
CA ALA A 150 -15.03 18.98 3.94
C ALA A 150 -15.18 18.33 5.31
N VAL A 151 -15.61 19.07 6.31
CA VAL A 151 -15.53 18.66 7.72
C VAL A 151 -16.90 18.68 8.41
N PRO A 152 -17.12 17.87 9.46
CA PRO A 152 -18.36 17.91 10.21
C PRO A 152 -18.60 19.27 10.88
N PRO A 153 -19.87 19.67 11.08
CA PRO A 153 -20.21 20.90 11.77
C PRO A 153 -19.53 21.03 13.14
N GLY A 154 -19.08 22.24 13.47
CA GLY A 154 -18.43 22.54 14.74
C GLY A 154 -16.98 22.06 14.85
N THR A 155 -16.39 21.51 13.79
CA THR A 155 -14.98 21.08 13.78
C THR A 155 -14.09 21.97 12.92
N ALA A 156 -14.65 22.91 12.18
CA ALA A 156 -13.93 23.75 11.21
C ALA A 156 -12.75 24.49 11.81
N ASP A 157 -12.90 25.10 13.00
CA ASP A 157 -11.84 25.83 13.66
C ASP A 157 -10.67 24.92 14.07
N ILE A 158 -10.96 23.68 14.48
CA ILE A 158 -9.93 22.69 14.84
C ILE A 158 -9.12 22.30 13.58
N TYR A 159 -9.79 22.09 12.47
CA TYR A 159 -9.13 21.80 11.20
C TYR A 159 -8.34 22.97 10.65
N ALA A 160 -8.82 24.21 10.83
CA ALA A 160 -8.17 25.42 10.35
C ALA A 160 -6.96 25.82 11.19
N ALA A 161 -6.92 25.47 12.49
CA ALA A 161 -5.90 25.94 13.41
C ALA A 161 -4.45 25.64 12.99
N ASP A 162 -4.19 24.48 12.38
CA ASP A 162 -2.83 24.08 11.97
C ASP A 162 -2.55 24.25 10.47
N HIS A 163 -3.52 24.71 9.69
CA HIS A 163 -3.44 24.63 8.22
C HIS A 163 -3.83 25.94 7.54
N SER A 164 -3.05 27.00 7.76
CA SER A 164 -3.26 28.30 7.13
C SER A 164 -3.32 28.30 5.60
N GLY A 165 -2.97 27.20 4.94
CA GLY A 165 -3.00 27.06 3.48
C GLY A 165 -4.00 26.02 2.96
N ALA A 166 -4.84 25.42 3.81
CA ALA A 166 -5.95 24.56 3.38
C ALA A 166 -7.27 25.34 3.46
N ILE A 167 -8.19 25.01 2.58
CA ILE A 167 -9.56 25.55 2.57
C ILE A 167 -10.43 24.61 3.40
N VAL A 168 -10.94 25.08 4.55
CA VAL A 168 -11.83 24.29 5.40
C VAL A 168 -13.26 24.72 5.18
N GLN A 169 -14.16 23.76 4.97
CA GLN A 169 -15.56 23.99 4.65
C GLN A 169 -16.42 23.00 5.44
N GLU A 170 -17.40 23.48 6.20
CA GLU A 170 -18.33 22.59 6.86
C GLU A 170 -19.22 21.84 5.88
N CYS A 171 -19.48 20.59 6.18
CA CYS A 171 -20.27 19.66 5.38
C CYS A 171 -21.26 18.95 6.33
N PRO A 172 -22.41 19.58 6.62
CA PRO A 172 -23.34 19.07 7.60
C PRO A 172 -24.13 17.83 7.15
N ASP A 173 -24.31 17.65 5.85
CA ASP A 173 -25.17 16.62 5.27
C ASP A 173 -24.76 16.23 3.85
N ARG A 174 -25.53 15.34 3.26
CA ARG A 174 -25.28 14.81 1.91
C ARG A 174 -25.50 15.86 0.81
N GLU A 175 -26.38 16.80 1.00
CA GLU A 175 -26.64 17.88 0.02
C GLU A 175 -25.44 18.82 -0.04
N ALA A 176 -24.92 19.24 1.11
CA ALA A 176 -23.69 20.01 1.20
C ALA A 176 -22.48 19.28 0.58
N LEU A 177 -22.37 17.94 0.80
CA LEU A 177 -21.35 17.15 0.14
C LEU A 177 -21.52 17.14 -1.38
N ALA A 178 -22.75 16.96 -1.87
CA ALA A 178 -23.03 16.98 -3.29
C ALA A 178 -22.66 18.34 -3.92
N ASP A 179 -22.94 19.45 -3.24
CA ASP A 179 -22.57 20.79 -3.68
C ASP A 179 -21.04 20.97 -3.72
N ILE A 180 -20.35 20.49 -2.69
CA ILE A 180 -18.90 20.49 -2.65
C ILE A 180 -18.32 19.67 -3.82
N LEU A 181 -18.89 18.54 -4.14
CA LEU A 181 -18.44 17.66 -5.22
C LEU A 181 -18.80 18.20 -6.63
N ARG A 182 -19.69 19.17 -6.78
CA ARG A 182 -19.98 19.80 -8.09
C ARG A 182 -18.81 20.57 -8.67
N ASP A 183 -17.86 21.05 -7.86
CA ASP A 183 -16.70 21.78 -8.36
C ASP A 183 -15.72 20.82 -9.07
N PRO A 184 -15.61 20.89 -10.42
CA PRO A 184 -14.77 19.96 -11.17
C PRO A 184 -13.28 20.17 -10.96
N ARG A 185 -12.87 21.28 -10.35
CA ARG A 185 -11.45 21.57 -10.05
C ARG A 185 -10.91 20.68 -8.94
N ARG A 186 -11.77 20.12 -8.08
CA ARG A 186 -11.41 19.15 -7.04
C ARG A 186 -11.20 17.79 -7.69
N ASN A 187 -10.05 17.59 -8.31
CA ASN A 187 -9.75 16.46 -9.20
C ASN A 187 -9.27 15.19 -8.50
N ALA A 188 -8.80 15.29 -7.26
CA ALA A 188 -8.38 14.16 -6.44
C ALA A 188 -9.09 14.17 -5.08
N LEU A 189 -9.59 13.01 -4.64
CA LEU A 189 -10.48 12.89 -3.48
C LEU A 189 -9.89 11.88 -2.48
N LEU A 190 -10.04 12.14 -1.17
CA LEU A 190 -9.67 11.22 -0.10
C LEU A 190 -10.85 11.05 0.86
N ALA A 191 -11.21 9.82 1.15
CA ALA A 191 -12.20 9.46 2.15
C ALA A 191 -11.66 8.40 3.12
N GLY A 192 -12.04 8.51 4.38
CA GLY A 192 -11.83 7.49 5.39
C GLY A 192 -11.00 7.90 6.59
N PRO A 193 -9.87 8.61 6.47
CA PRO A 193 -9.08 9.01 7.62
C PRO A 193 -9.90 9.76 8.66
N GLY A 194 -10.08 9.13 9.83
CA GLY A 194 -10.82 9.71 10.95
C GLY A 194 -12.32 9.90 10.75
N ALA A 195 -12.92 9.24 9.76
CA ALA A 195 -14.36 9.35 9.46
C ALA A 195 -15.26 8.75 10.54
N GLY A 196 -14.74 7.77 11.32
CA GLY A 196 -15.51 7.02 12.29
C GLY A 196 -16.37 5.91 11.65
N GLN A 197 -17.15 5.25 12.47
CA GLN A 197 -18.00 4.11 12.05
C GLN A 197 -19.48 4.49 11.93
N GLY A 198 -19.78 5.75 11.68
CA GLY A 198 -21.15 6.25 11.52
C GLY A 198 -21.81 5.77 10.22
N ALA A 199 -23.14 5.71 10.22
CA ALA A 199 -23.95 5.30 9.06
C ALA A 199 -23.73 6.19 7.83
N GLU A 200 -23.24 7.41 8.00
CA GLU A 200 -22.99 8.38 6.93
C GLU A 200 -21.70 8.11 6.14
N VAL A 201 -20.76 7.29 6.67
CA VAL A 201 -19.47 7.04 6.00
C VAL A 201 -19.68 6.36 4.66
N ARG A 202 -20.43 5.28 4.60
CA ARG A 202 -20.68 4.54 3.35
C ARG A 202 -21.37 5.38 2.28
N PRO A 203 -22.46 6.15 2.56
CA PRO A 203 -23.04 7.08 1.62
C PRO A 203 -22.07 8.15 1.12
N ALA A 204 -21.23 8.70 1.99
CA ALA A 204 -20.23 9.69 1.59
C ALA A 204 -19.17 9.10 0.64
N VAL A 205 -18.67 7.89 0.94
CA VAL A 205 -17.74 7.15 0.06
C VAL A 205 -18.40 6.88 -1.30
N SER A 206 -19.68 6.46 -1.31
CA SER A 206 -20.41 6.22 -2.55
C SER A 206 -20.50 7.49 -3.40
N ALA A 207 -20.85 8.62 -2.80
CA ALA A 207 -20.95 9.91 -3.50
C ALA A 207 -19.60 10.35 -4.10
N VAL A 208 -18.50 10.11 -3.38
CA VAL A 208 -17.14 10.38 -3.86
C VAL A 208 -16.80 9.52 -5.08
N LEU A 209 -17.02 8.20 -5.00
CA LEU A 209 -16.70 7.26 -6.07
C LEU A 209 -17.56 7.47 -7.33
N GLU A 210 -18.83 7.85 -7.16
CA GLU A 210 -19.74 8.18 -8.28
C GLU A 210 -19.26 9.35 -9.12
N THR A 211 -18.40 10.23 -8.60
CA THR A 211 -17.81 11.32 -9.38
C THR A 211 -16.88 10.86 -10.49
N GLY A 212 -16.37 9.62 -10.44
CA GLY A 212 -15.37 9.10 -11.38
C GLY A 212 -13.99 9.75 -11.28
N ARG A 213 -13.74 10.57 -10.27
CA ARG A 213 -12.44 11.25 -10.06
C ARG A 213 -11.44 10.33 -9.40
N ALA A 214 -10.16 10.68 -9.52
CA ALA A 214 -9.09 9.97 -8.81
C ALA A 214 -9.37 9.98 -7.29
N THR A 215 -9.44 8.81 -6.67
CA THR A 215 -9.89 8.68 -5.28
C THR A 215 -8.95 7.78 -4.49
N VAL A 216 -8.62 8.21 -3.26
CA VAL A 216 -7.96 7.38 -2.24
C VAL A 216 -8.98 6.97 -1.19
N LEU A 217 -9.02 5.68 -0.86
CA LEU A 217 -9.80 5.13 0.24
C LEU A 217 -8.86 4.54 1.29
N ASP A 218 -8.99 4.98 2.53
CA ASP A 218 -8.21 4.47 3.67
C ASP A 218 -9.10 4.25 4.89
N ALA A 219 -8.64 3.50 5.87
CA ALA A 219 -9.23 3.38 7.19
C ALA A 219 -10.75 3.09 7.18
N ASP A 220 -11.55 4.00 7.74
CA ASP A 220 -13.00 3.82 7.93
C ASP A 220 -13.76 3.72 6.60
N ALA A 221 -13.28 4.33 5.52
CA ALA A 221 -13.88 4.16 4.19
C ALA A 221 -13.80 2.71 3.69
N ILE A 222 -12.70 2.03 3.98
CA ILE A 222 -12.53 0.60 3.67
C ILE A 222 -13.40 -0.25 4.60
N SER A 223 -13.37 0.06 5.90
CA SER A 223 -14.11 -0.67 6.93
C SER A 223 -15.63 -0.60 6.73
N ALA A 224 -16.16 0.47 6.15
CA ALA A 224 -17.58 0.64 5.83
C ALA A 224 -18.12 -0.38 4.81
N PHE A 225 -17.23 -1.11 4.11
CA PHE A 225 -17.57 -2.17 3.16
C PHE A 225 -17.08 -3.55 3.59
N ALA A 226 -16.94 -3.79 4.91
CA ALA A 226 -16.49 -5.09 5.43
C ALA A 226 -17.34 -6.24 4.89
N GLY A 227 -16.71 -7.26 4.27
CA GLY A 227 -17.36 -8.39 3.62
C GLY A 227 -18.08 -8.07 2.30
N GLU A 228 -18.03 -6.83 1.81
CA GLU A 228 -18.80 -6.38 0.65
C GLU A 228 -17.89 -5.82 -0.46
N ALA A 229 -16.75 -6.45 -0.72
CA ALA A 229 -15.79 -6.02 -1.73
C ALA A 229 -16.42 -5.84 -3.13
N ALA A 230 -17.36 -6.71 -3.51
CA ALA A 230 -18.08 -6.61 -4.78
C ALA A 230 -18.96 -5.35 -4.86
N ALA A 231 -19.61 -4.98 -3.76
CA ALA A 231 -20.40 -3.75 -3.69
C ALA A 231 -19.51 -2.50 -3.81
N LEU A 232 -18.34 -2.51 -3.16
CA LEU A 232 -17.35 -1.44 -3.30
C LEU A 232 -16.83 -1.35 -4.74
N ALA A 233 -16.47 -2.47 -5.36
CA ALA A 233 -16.00 -2.53 -6.74
C ALA A 233 -17.02 -1.94 -7.73
N ALA A 234 -18.31 -2.21 -7.53
CA ALA A 234 -19.38 -1.67 -8.37
C ALA A 234 -19.52 -0.14 -8.32
N LEU A 235 -19.08 0.48 -7.22
CA LEU A 235 -19.10 1.95 -7.04
C LEU A 235 -17.87 2.64 -7.65
N ILE A 236 -16.76 1.95 -7.83
CA ILE A 236 -15.52 2.55 -8.39
C ILE A 236 -15.74 2.85 -9.88
N LYS A 237 -15.76 4.14 -10.24
CA LYS A 237 -15.99 4.61 -11.62
C LYS A 237 -14.77 5.26 -12.25
N GLY A 238 -13.71 5.52 -11.50
CA GLY A 238 -12.49 6.18 -11.95
C GLY A 238 -11.25 5.60 -11.28
N PRO A 239 -10.08 6.21 -11.46
CA PRO A 239 -8.86 5.78 -10.81
C PRO A 239 -9.04 5.73 -9.29
N CYS A 240 -8.74 4.59 -8.68
CA CYS A 240 -8.90 4.41 -7.25
C CYS A 240 -7.69 3.71 -6.63
N VAL A 241 -7.28 4.18 -5.46
CA VAL A 241 -6.22 3.57 -4.64
C VAL A 241 -6.80 3.26 -3.27
N LEU A 242 -6.71 2.01 -2.84
CA LEU A 242 -7.02 1.58 -1.48
C LEU A 242 -5.74 1.32 -0.70
N THR A 243 -5.70 1.75 0.56
CA THR A 243 -4.51 1.61 1.42
C THR A 243 -4.78 0.80 2.69
N PRO A 244 -5.32 -0.44 2.61
CA PRO A 244 -5.63 -1.22 3.80
C PRO A 244 -4.38 -1.70 4.53
N HIS A 245 -4.42 -1.75 5.87
CA HIS A 245 -3.56 -2.64 6.65
C HIS A 245 -4.16 -4.06 6.69
N ASP A 246 -3.41 -5.05 7.21
CA ASP A 246 -3.86 -6.45 7.22
C ASP A 246 -5.25 -6.65 7.85
N GLY A 247 -5.57 -5.93 8.92
CA GLY A 247 -6.89 -6.04 9.57
C GLY A 247 -8.04 -5.47 8.74
N GLU A 248 -7.83 -4.36 8.03
CA GLU A 248 -8.81 -3.78 7.09
C GLU A 248 -8.98 -4.69 5.88
N PHE A 249 -7.87 -5.20 5.37
CA PHE A 249 -7.86 -6.14 4.25
C PHE A 249 -8.67 -7.41 4.58
N ALA A 250 -8.41 -8.04 5.72
CA ALA A 250 -9.11 -9.26 6.14
C ALA A 250 -10.62 -9.02 6.35
N ARG A 251 -11.01 -7.83 6.81
CA ARG A 251 -12.43 -7.49 6.94
C ARG A 251 -13.11 -7.28 5.59
N LEU A 252 -12.43 -6.64 4.63
CA LEU A 252 -12.99 -6.41 3.29
C LEU A 252 -13.04 -7.70 2.46
N PHE A 253 -12.05 -8.58 2.62
CA PHE A 253 -11.88 -9.82 1.88
C PHE A 253 -11.75 -11.03 2.80
N PRO A 254 -12.80 -11.42 3.56
CA PRO A 254 -12.71 -12.49 4.56
C PRO A 254 -12.36 -13.85 3.97
N ASP A 255 -12.73 -14.12 2.71
CA ASP A 255 -12.56 -15.41 2.05
C ASP A 255 -11.32 -15.47 1.13
N LEU A 256 -10.55 -14.38 1.06
CA LEU A 256 -9.39 -14.33 0.15
C LEU A 256 -8.16 -14.97 0.78
N MET A 257 -7.89 -16.20 0.37
CA MET A 257 -6.79 -17.02 0.88
C MET A 257 -5.54 -16.92 0.01
N GLY A 258 -4.40 -17.34 0.56
CA GLY A 258 -3.10 -17.39 -0.12
C GLY A 258 -2.05 -16.48 0.53
N ASP A 259 -0.89 -16.44 -0.08
CA ASP A 259 0.21 -15.58 0.35
C ASP A 259 -0.09 -14.08 0.11
N ARG A 260 0.70 -13.23 0.75
CA ARG A 260 0.51 -11.78 0.74
C ARG A 260 0.46 -11.18 -0.67
N LEU A 261 1.39 -11.58 -1.55
CA LEU A 261 1.50 -11.06 -2.90
C LEU A 261 0.28 -11.44 -3.75
N ASN A 262 -0.11 -12.72 -3.70
CA ASN A 262 -1.25 -13.22 -4.46
C ASN A 262 -2.57 -12.65 -3.97
N ARG A 263 -2.76 -12.52 -2.65
CA ARG A 263 -3.96 -11.86 -2.08
C ARG A 263 -4.07 -10.41 -2.53
N ALA A 264 -2.98 -9.65 -2.48
CA ALA A 264 -2.98 -8.25 -2.94
C ALA A 264 -3.34 -8.12 -4.42
N ARG A 265 -2.78 -8.98 -5.28
CA ARG A 265 -3.09 -9.02 -6.72
C ARG A 265 -4.55 -9.39 -7.01
N GLN A 266 -5.07 -10.40 -6.32
CA GLN A 266 -6.47 -10.81 -6.48
C GLN A 266 -7.42 -9.70 -6.05
N ALA A 267 -7.18 -9.08 -4.91
CA ALA A 267 -7.97 -7.95 -4.41
C ALA A 267 -7.95 -6.76 -5.38
N ALA A 268 -6.78 -6.39 -5.91
CA ALA A 268 -6.66 -5.31 -6.89
C ALA A 268 -7.48 -5.60 -8.16
N ARG A 269 -7.45 -6.83 -8.68
CA ARG A 269 -8.26 -7.26 -9.83
C ARG A 269 -9.75 -7.22 -9.52
N MET A 270 -10.18 -7.72 -8.36
CA MET A 270 -11.59 -7.74 -7.94
C MET A 270 -12.17 -6.33 -7.83
N LEU A 271 -11.38 -5.39 -7.34
CA LEU A 271 -11.80 -3.99 -7.19
C LEU A 271 -11.67 -3.17 -8.47
N GLY A 272 -10.84 -3.60 -9.43
CA GLY A 272 -10.43 -2.74 -10.54
C GLY A 272 -9.62 -1.51 -10.10
N ALA A 273 -8.92 -1.59 -8.97
CA ALA A 273 -8.23 -0.48 -8.30
C ALA A 273 -6.82 -0.87 -7.87
N VAL A 274 -5.96 0.11 -7.67
CA VAL A 274 -4.64 -0.12 -7.06
C VAL A 274 -4.82 -0.39 -5.57
N LEU A 275 -4.17 -1.42 -5.08
CA LEU A 275 -4.18 -1.79 -3.67
C LEU A 275 -2.79 -1.65 -3.06
N VAL A 276 -2.69 -0.91 -1.96
CA VAL A 276 -1.48 -0.79 -1.14
C VAL A 276 -1.72 -1.56 0.15
N LEU A 277 -1.38 -2.85 0.19
CA LEU A 277 -1.49 -3.69 1.38
C LEU A 277 -0.35 -3.34 2.34
N LYS A 278 -0.66 -2.48 3.31
CA LYS A 278 0.31 -1.93 4.27
C LYS A 278 0.89 -3.02 5.19
N GLY A 279 2.18 -2.95 5.46
CA GLY A 279 2.92 -3.83 6.36
C GLY A 279 4.40 -3.54 6.29
N SER A 280 5.20 -4.26 7.07
CA SER A 280 6.67 -4.16 6.98
C SER A 280 7.20 -4.59 5.61
N ASP A 281 6.45 -5.43 4.92
CA ASP A 281 6.63 -5.91 3.55
C ASP A 281 5.43 -5.44 2.70
N THR A 282 5.19 -4.14 2.63
CA THR A 282 4.07 -3.55 1.89
C THR A 282 4.07 -4.03 0.44
N VAL A 283 2.91 -4.52 -0.01
CA VAL A 283 2.68 -4.91 -1.40
C VAL A 283 1.76 -3.91 -2.07
N ILE A 284 2.21 -3.34 -3.19
CA ILE A 284 1.42 -2.48 -4.06
C ILE A 284 1.04 -3.30 -5.28
N ALA A 285 -0.24 -3.51 -5.51
CA ALA A 285 -0.75 -4.31 -6.62
C ALA A 285 -1.69 -3.50 -7.52
N ALA A 286 -1.52 -3.65 -8.82
CA ALA A 286 -2.37 -3.04 -9.83
C ALA A 286 -3.41 -4.05 -10.37
N PRO A 287 -4.55 -3.58 -10.94
CA PRO A 287 -5.60 -4.46 -11.48
C PRO A 287 -5.12 -5.36 -12.62
N ASP A 288 -4.10 -4.94 -13.36
CA ASP A 288 -3.51 -5.69 -14.47
C ASP A 288 -2.59 -6.84 -14.01
N GLY A 289 -2.39 -7.01 -12.70
CA GLY A 289 -1.59 -8.08 -12.10
C GLY A 289 -0.14 -7.69 -11.81
N ARG A 290 0.31 -6.51 -12.22
CA ARG A 290 1.61 -5.98 -11.79
C ARG A 290 1.62 -5.76 -10.27
N ALA A 291 2.77 -6.01 -9.66
CA ALA A 291 2.96 -5.73 -8.23
C ALA A 291 4.37 -5.24 -7.92
N VAL A 292 4.46 -4.47 -6.85
CA VAL A 292 5.73 -3.97 -6.31
C VAL A 292 5.78 -4.31 -4.83
N ILE A 293 6.92 -4.85 -4.37
CA ILE A 293 7.17 -5.11 -2.95
C ILE A 293 8.08 -4.01 -2.41
N ASN A 294 7.64 -3.36 -1.34
CA ASN A 294 8.40 -2.34 -0.65
C ASN A 294 9.04 -2.94 0.61
N ASP A 295 10.35 -3.03 0.63
CA ASP A 295 11.13 -3.65 1.71
C ASP A 295 12.00 -2.67 2.50
N ASN A 296 11.91 -1.36 2.22
CA ASN A 296 12.79 -0.34 2.75
C ASN A 296 12.14 0.55 3.83
N ALA A 297 10.92 0.22 4.28
CA ALA A 297 10.28 0.98 5.35
C ALA A 297 10.96 0.68 6.69
N PRO A 298 11.50 1.68 7.39
CA PRO A 298 12.11 1.48 8.70
C PRO A 298 11.05 1.18 9.76
N ALA A 299 11.40 0.40 10.77
CA ALA A 299 10.49 0.00 11.86
C ALA A 299 9.91 1.20 12.63
N ASP A 300 10.63 2.31 12.68
CA ASP A 300 10.21 3.56 13.34
C ASP A 300 8.96 4.20 12.70
N MET A 301 8.61 3.80 11.48
CA MET A 301 7.34 4.20 10.85
C MET A 301 6.10 3.54 11.47
N ALA A 302 6.27 2.56 12.36
CA ALA A 302 5.17 1.95 13.11
C ALA A 302 4.64 2.89 14.20
N THR A 303 4.08 4.03 13.80
CA THR A 303 3.53 5.05 14.67
C THR A 303 2.11 5.44 14.23
N ALA A 304 1.29 5.91 15.18
CA ALA A 304 -0.04 6.40 14.88
C ALA A 304 0.02 7.60 13.90
N GLY A 305 -0.89 7.62 12.92
CA GLY A 305 -0.94 8.66 11.91
C GLY A 305 -0.07 8.43 10.67
N ALA A 306 0.84 7.44 10.68
CA ALA A 306 1.65 7.12 9.49
C ALA A 306 0.77 6.72 8.27
N GLY A 307 -0.35 6.01 8.50
CA GLY A 307 -1.34 5.69 7.47
C GLY A 307 -2.00 6.93 6.90
N ASP A 308 -2.42 7.86 7.76
CA ASP A 308 -3.06 9.12 7.34
C ASP A 308 -2.11 9.97 6.48
N VAL A 309 -0.83 10.01 6.87
CA VAL A 309 0.23 10.67 6.09
C VAL A 309 0.39 9.99 4.73
N LEU A 310 0.45 8.65 4.68
CA LEU A 310 0.54 7.90 3.40
C LEU A 310 -0.65 8.20 2.50
N ALA A 311 -1.88 8.15 3.03
CA ALA A 311 -3.07 8.46 2.27
C ALA A 311 -3.04 9.88 1.68
N GLY A 312 -2.55 10.85 2.47
CA GLY A 312 -2.33 12.23 2.03
C GLY A 312 -1.25 12.38 0.96
N LEU A 313 -0.14 11.65 1.07
CA LEU A 313 0.91 11.62 0.04
C LEU A 313 0.39 11.06 -1.28
N VAL A 314 -0.33 9.93 -1.24
CA VAL A 314 -0.96 9.34 -2.42
C VAL A 314 -1.95 10.31 -3.06
N LEU A 315 -2.81 10.94 -2.25
CA LEU A 315 -3.76 11.95 -2.72
C LEU A 315 -3.09 13.12 -3.45
N GLY A 316 -1.97 13.60 -2.91
CA GLY A 316 -1.27 14.76 -3.47
C GLY A 316 -0.49 14.45 -4.77
N LEU A 317 -0.32 13.16 -5.10
CA LEU A 317 0.31 12.69 -6.34
C LEU A 317 -0.71 12.35 -7.44
N LEU A 318 -1.99 12.15 -7.10
CA LEU A 318 -3.11 11.94 -8.02
C LEU A 318 -3.61 13.26 -8.61
#